data_3c7f857194f5252891ba397bd4d6ea97
#
_entry.id   3c7f857194f5252891ba397bd4d6ea97
#
_cell.length_a   1.000
_cell.length_b   1.000
_cell.length_c   1.000
_cell.angle_alpha   90.00
_cell.angle_beta   90.00
_cell.angle_gamma   90.00
#
_symmetry.space_group_name_H-M   'P 1'
#
loop_
_entity.id
_entity.type
_entity.pdbx_description
1 polymer ?
#
loop_
_entity_poly.entity_id
_entity_poly.type
_entity_poly.pdbx_seq_one_letter_code
_entity_poly.pdbx_strand_id
1 'polypeptide(L)'
;MSGMEYTKENAKRLEKIYLTSDVKAQRAEIIRQLNLSPGESVLDIGCGPGYLCERMAEIVGRSGAVVGIDISTDLIALCNRQKASAWISYAIGDATRLNQPDASFNVVVCTQVAEYVPDVDRVLLEAFRVLKPGGRTIFVATDWDAVVWHSENPERMASVMRSWEAHCAHPRLPRSMASRLAGAGFHLDGASVFPILNLRCDDDSYSKGLAEGIQNFVRSRNDVSAEQLDEWHREFERLSEAGTYFFSTNRYIFRASRPAARTR
;
A
#
# COMPACT_ATOMS: atom_id res chain seq x y z
N MET A 1 2.49 -7.88 -17.88
CA MET A 1 2.66 -8.11 -16.45
C MET A 1 3.92 -7.37 -16.02
N SER A 2 3.79 -6.12 -15.57
CA SER A 2 4.89 -5.33 -14.99
C SER A 2 4.70 -5.33 -13.46
N GLY A 3 4.88 -6.49 -12.85
CA GLY A 3 4.82 -6.60 -11.41
C GLY A 3 6.24 -6.73 -10.87
N MET A 4 6.55 -6.05 -9.76
CA MET A 4 7.75 -6.36 -8.99
C MET A 4 7.72 -7.86 -8.65
N GLU A 5 8.67 -8.65 -9.20
CA GLU A 5 8.81 -10.04 -8.80
C GLU A 5 9.20 -10.11 -7.32
N TYR A 6 8.39 -10.79 -6.53
CA TYR A 6 8.65 -11.00 -5.11
C TYR A 6 9.66 -12.15 -4.92
N THR A 7 10.94 -11.86 -5.18
CA THR A 7 12.04 -12.75 -4.83
C THR A 7 12.30 -12.73 -3.32
N LYS A 8 13.00 -13.72 -2.77
CA LYS A 8 13.38 -13.75 -1.34
C LYS A 8 14.16 -12.49 -0.91
N GLU A 9 14.93 -11.91 -1.80
CA GLU A 9 15.70 -10.69 -1.56
C GLU A 9 14.79 -9.47 -1.50
N ASN A 10 13.84 -9.37 -2.44
CA ASN A 10 12.81 -8.33 -2.44
C ASN A 10 11.91 -8.43 -1.20
N ALA A 11 11.59 -9.63 -0.71
CA ALA A 11 10.81 -9.83 0.51
C ALA A 11 11.52 -9.27 1.75
N LYS A 12 12.83 -9.51 1.92
CA LYS A 12 13.62 -8.95 3.04
C LYS A 12 13.70 -7.42 2.98
N ARG A 13 13.86 -6.85 1.79
CA ARG A 13 13.88 -5.39 1.61
C ARG A 13 12.52 -4.78 1.96
N LEU A 14 11.43 -5.37 1.45
CA LEU A 14 10.08 -4.93 1.80
C LEU A 14 9.85 -5.00 3.31
N GLU A 15 10.29 -6.06 3.96
CA GLU A 15 10.19 -6.20 5.42
C GLU A 15 10.87 -5.03 6.14
N LYS A 16 12.08 -4.62 5.73
CA LYS A 16 12.75 -3.43 6.30
C LYS A 16 11.90 -2.18 6.13
N ILE A 17 11.36 -1.92 4.94
CA ILE A 17 10.50 -0.77 4.68
C ILE A 17 9.25 -0.79 5.57
N TYR A 18 8.61 -1.95 5.72
CA TYR A 18 7.42 -2.11 6.56
C TYR A 18 7.70 -1.89 8.06
N LEU A 19 8.96 -2.02 8.49
CA LEU A 19 9.38 -1.85 9.88
C LEU A 19 9.91 -0.45 10.18
N THR A 20 10.02 0.44 9.20
CA THR A 20 10.40 1.85 9.43
C THR A 20 9.36 2.57 10.28
N SER A 21 9.79 3.60 11.01
CA SER A 21 8.93 4.45 11.84
C SER A 21 7.81 5.10 11.01
N ASP A 22 8.12 5.53 9.79
CA ASP A 22 7.15 6.12 8.85
C ASP A 22 6.00 5.16 8.54
N VAL A 23 6.31 3.92 8.15
CA VAL A 23 5.30 2.92 7.76
C VAL A 23 4.55 2.39 8.98
N LYS A 24 5.19 2.31 10.14
CA LYS A 24 4.50 2.00 11.40
C LYS A 24 3.49 3.09 11.77
N ALA A 25 3.87 4.36 11.65
CA ALA A 25 2.98 5.48 11.91
C ALA A 25 1.82 5.54 10.90
N GLN A 26 2.08 5.32 9.61
CA GLN A 26 1.04 5.18 8.59
C GLN A 26 0.04 4.06 8.96
N ARG A 27 0.55 2.89 9.36
CA ARG A 27 -0.30 1.75 9.76
C ARG A 27 -1.16 2.08 10.97
N ALA A 28 -0.60 2.78 11.97
CA ALA A 28 -1.34 3.23 13.14
C ALA A 28 -2.47 4.21 12.75
N GLU A 29 -2.22 5.12 11.81
CA GLU A 29 -3.24 6.04 11.30
C GLU A 29 -4.35 5.31 10.54
N ILE A 30 -4.01 4.32 9.71
CA ILE A 30 -5.00 3.49 9.02
C ILE A 30 -5.89 2.76 10.04
N ILE A 31 -5.30 2.13 11.07
CA ILE A 31 -6.03 1.46 12.15
C ILE A 31 -6.98 2.44 12.86
N ARG A 32 -6.51 3.64 13.18
CA ARG A 32 -7.34 4.68 13.80
C ARG A 32 -8.55 5.06 12.93
N GLN A 33 -8.33 5.21 11.62
CA GLN A 33 -9.40 5.58 10.69
C GLN A 33 -10.35 4.42 10.36
N LEU A 34 -9.90 3.15 10.43
CA LEU A 34 -10.76 1.98 10.29
C LEU A 34 -11.82 1.90 11.39
N ASN A 35 -11.53 2.47 12.58
CA ASN A 35 -12.44 2.50 13.73
C ASN A 35 -13.06 1.13 14.01
N LEU A 36 -12.19 0.12 14.15
CA LEU A 36 -12.59 -1.27 14.33
C LEU A 36 -13.26 -1.52 15.69
N SER A 37 -14.20 -2.45 15.71
CA SER A 37 -14.88 -2.93 16.91
C SER A 37 -14.63 -4.42 17.13
N PRO A 38 -14.62 -4.90 18.38
CA PRO A 38 -14.59 -6.33 18.68
C PRO A 38 -15.70 -7.09 17.95
N GLY A 39 -15.39 -8.25 17.41
CA GLY A 39 -16.34 -9.10 16.70
C GLY A 39 -16.52 -8.79 15.21
N GLU A 40 -15.88 -7.76 14.66
CA GLU A 40 -15.95 -7.47 13.23
C GLU A 40 -15.19 -8.49 12.38
N SER A 41 -15.71 -8.74 11.17
CA SER A 41 -15.03 -9.48 10.11
C SER A 41 -14.37 -8.48 9.17
N VAL A 42 -13.06 -8.60 8.98
CA VAL A 42 -12.22 -7.67 8.22
C VAL A 42 -11.52 -8.41 7.09
N LEU A 43 -11.49 -7.80 5.89
CA LEU A 43 -10.70 -8.25 4.76
C LEU A 43 -9.60 -7.23 4.44
N ASP A 44 -8.36 -7.70 4.32
CA ASP A 44 -7.21 -6.94 3.84
C ASP A 44 -6.84 -7.42 2.43
N ILE A 45 -7.08 -6.58 1.43
CA ILE A 45 -6.78 -6.87 0.01
C ILE A 45 -5.35 -6.42 -0.28
N GLY A 46 -4.48 -7.38 -0.64
CA GLY A 46 -3.05 -7.18 -0.79
C GLY A 46 -2.35 -7.01 0.55
N CYS A 47 -2.53 -7.97 1.44
CA CYS A 47 -2.06 -7.88 2.84
C CYS A 47 -0.54 -7.85 3.01
N GLY A 48 0.23 -8.14 1.93
CA GLY A 48 1.68 -8.19 2.00
C GLY A 48 2.18 -9.13 3.09
N PRO A 49 3.13 -8.70 3.95
CA PRO A 49 3.66 -9.52 5.04
C PRO A 49 2.74 -9.61 6.27
N GLY A 50 1.49 -9.13 6.20
CA GLY A 50 0.46 -9.33 7.23
C GLY A 50 0.49 -8.39 8.43
N TYR A 51 1.40 -7.41 8.50
CA TYR A 51 1.52 -6.52 9.66
C TYR A 51 0.25 -5.72 9.99
N LEU A 52 -0.55 -5.34 8.99
CA LEU A 52 -1.82 -4.66 9.22
C LEU A 52 -2.87 -5.65 9.74
N CYS A 53 -2.92 -6.87 9.18
CA CYS A 53 -3.81 -7.93 9.64
C CYS A 53 -3.61 -8.26 11.13
N GLU A 54 -2.35 -8.38 11.60
CA GLU A 54 -2.04 -8.66 13.01
C GLU A 54 -2.58 -7.55 13.92
N ARG A 55 -2.38 -6.28 13.53
CA ARG A 55 -2.92 -5.14 14.30
C ARG A 55 -4.44 -5.10 14.32
N MET A 56 -5.10 -5.40 13.20
CA MET A 56 -6.56 -5.51 13.14
C MET A 56 -7.08 -6.64 14.01
N ALA A 57 -6.41 -7.79 14.02
CA ALA A 57 -6.78 -8.94 14.80
C ALA A 57 -6.73 -8.70 16.31
N GLU A 58 -5.76 -7.92 16.79
CA GLU A 58 -5.70 -7.52 18.21
C GLU A 58 -6.96 -6.76 18.64
N ILE A 59 -7.56 -5.97 17.74
CA ILE A 59 -8.73 -5.13 18.05
C ILE A 59 -10.02 -5.93 17.93
N VAL A 60 -10.20 -6.69 16.82
CA VAL A 60 -11.45 -7.44 16.62
C VAL A 60 -11.58 -8.62 17.57
N GLY A 61 -10.47 -9.14 18.07
CA GLY A 61 -10.43 -10.20 19.09
C GLY A 61 -11.01 -11.53 18.61
N ARG A 62 -11.17 -12.47 19.56
CA ARG A 62 -11.59 -13.85 19.28
C ARG A 62 -12.99 -14.00 18.70
N SER A 63 -13.85 -13.01 18.89
CA SER A 63 -15.22 -12.98 18.34
C SER A 63 -15.28 -12.43 16.93
N GLY A 64 -14.19 -11.84 16.43
CA GLY A 64 -14.03 -11.32 15.09
C GLY A 64 -13.20 -12.26 14.20
N ALA A 65 -12.95 -11.82 12.98
CA ALA A 65 -12.09 -12.52 12.03
C ALA A 65 -11.34 -11.52 11.16
N VAL A 66 -10.09 -11.84 10.81
CA VAL A 66 -9.30 -11.09 9.82
C VAL A 66 -8.88 -12.05 8.72
N VAL A 67 -9.16 -11.66 7.49
CA VAL A 67 -8.72 -12.39 6.28
C VAL A 67 -7.75 -11.49 5.53
N GLY A 68 -6.52 -11.95 5.36
CA GLY A 68 -5.55 -11.31 4.47
C GLY A 68 -5.45 -12.08 3.15
N ILE A 69 -5.53 -11.37 2.04
CA ILE A 69 -5.26 -11.97 0.72
C ILE A 69 -4.12 -11.23 0.03
N ASP A 70 -3.30 -11.98 -0.68
CA ASP A 70 -2.24 -11.45 -1.53
C ASP A 70 -2.04 -12.37 -2.74
N ILE A 71 -1.55 -11.82 -3.84
CA ILE A 71 -1.24 -12.61 -5.04
C ILE A 71 0.08 -13.38 -4.89
N SER A 72 0.95 -12.94 -3.97
CA SER A 72 2.26 -13.53 -3.73
C SER A 72 2.16 -14.78 -2.85
N THR A 73 2.47 -15.94 -3.42
CA THR A 73 2.55 -17.21 -2.71
C THR A 73 3.57 -17.16 -1.56
N ASP A 74 4.70 -16.48 -1.76
CA ASP A 74 5.78 -16.39 -0.77
C ASP A 74 5.38 -15.55 0.44
N LEU A 75 4.70 -14.40 0.22
CA LEU A 75 4.20 -13.56 1.30
C LEU A 75 3.11 -14.29 2.10
N ILE A 76 2.17 -14.96 1.44
CA ILE A 76 1.14 -15.76 2.12
C ILE A 76 1.76 -16.91 2.92
N ALA A 77 2.77 -17.58 2.37
CA ALA A 77 3.49 -18.62 3.12
C ALA A 77 4.22 -18.05 4.35
N LEU A 78 4.80 -16.85 4.25
CA LEU A 78 5.40 -16.13 5.36
C LEU A 78 4.35 -15.80 6.43
N CYS A 79 3.24 -15.17 6.03
CA CYS A 79 2.14 -14.83 6.93
C CYS A 79 1.60 -16.05 7.70
N ASN A 80 1.38 -17.16 7.00
CA ASN A 80 0.88 -18.39 7.65
C ASN A 80 1.86 -19.00 8.65
N ARG A 81 3.18 -18.79 8.48
CA ARG A 81 4.19 -19.23 9.46
C ARG A 81 4.29 -18.31 10.69
N GLN A 82 3.97 -17.02 10.52
CA GLN A 82 4.20 -15.98 11.55
C GLN A 82 2.94 -15.54 12.26
N LYS A 83 1.74 -15.94 11.79
CA LYS A 83 0.48 -15.47 12.38
C LYS A 83 0.41 -15.75 13.89
N ALA A 84 0.11 -14.71 14.65
CA ALA A 84 0.04 -14.78 16.11
C ALA A 84 -1.35 -15.17 16.63
N SER A 85 -2.42 -15.06 15.83
CA SER A 85 -3.79 -15.25 16.28
C SER A 85 -4.54 -16.29 15.46
N ALA A 86 -5.36 -17.13 16.13
CA ALA A 86 -6.16 -18.16 15.48
C ALA A 86 -7.31 -17.59 14.61
N TRP A 87 -7.72 -16.36 14.85
CA TRP A 87 -8.77 -15.67 14.09
C TRP A 87 -8.25 -14.86 12.90
N ILE A 88 -6.97 -15.04 12.52
CA ILE A 88 -6.40 -14.58 11.26
C ILE A 88 -6.30 -15.76 10.30
N SER A 89 -6.69 -15.53 9.06
CA SER A 89 -6.45 -16.44 7.95
C SER A 89 -5.80 -15.69 6.78
N TYR A 90 -4.87 -16.35 6.11
CA TYR A 90 -4.20 -15.81 4.93
C TYR A 90 -4.39 -16.73 3.74
N ALA A 91 -4.74 -16.18 2.60
CA ALA A 91 -4.98 -16.94 1.38
C ALA A 91 -4.39 -16.24 0.14
N ILE A 92 -3.95 -17.03 -0.82
CA ILE A 92 -3.59 -16.52 -2.15
C ILE A 92 -4.88 -16.07 -2.83
N GLY A 93 -4.88 -14.86 -3.41
CA GLY A 93 -6.05 -14.33 -4.11
C GLY A 93 -5.71 -13.16 -5.01
N ASP A 94 -6.53 -13.02 -6.06
CA ASP A 94 -6.50 -11.91 -6.99
C ASP A 94 -7.53 -10.87 -6.56
N ALA A 95 -7.08 -9.61 -6.38
CA ALA A 95 -7.94 -8.49 -5.97
C ALA A 95 -9.10 -8.22 -6.95
N THR A 96 -8.95 -8.62 -8.23
CA THR A 96 -9.99 -8.48 -9.26
C THR A 96 -11.02 -9.61 -9.26
N ARG A 97 -10.77 -10.68 -8.48
CA ARG A 97 -11.64 -11.86 -8.38
C ARG A 97 -11.49 -12.53 -7.03
N LEU A 98 -12.17 -11.98 -6.04
CA LEU A 98 -12.13 -12.48 -4.67
C LEU A 98 -12.95 -13.78 -4.52
N ASN A 99 -12.38 -14.79 -3.85
CA ASN A 99 -13.09 -16.03 -3.53
C ASN A 99 -14.02 -15.91 -2.31
N GLN A 100 -14.11 -14.72 -1.72
CA GLN A 100 -14.94 -14.43 -0.55
C GLN A 100 -16.40 -14.25 -0.95
N PRO A 101 -17.35 -14.74 -0.11
CA PRO A 101 -18.77 -14.58 -0.37
C PRO A 101 -19.23 -13.11 -0.38
N ASP A 102 -20.34 -12.84 -1.04
CA ASP A 102 -20.99 -11.53 -1.00
C ASP A 102 -21.37 -11.13 0.43
N ALA A 103 -21.29 -9.86 0.75
CA ALA A 103 -21.74 -9.27 2.00
C ALA A 103 -21.23 -10.02 3.25
N SER A 104 -19.96 -10.46 3.26
CA SER A 104 -19.36 -11.26 4.33
C SER A 104 -18.52 -10.44 5.32
N PHE A 105 -18.05 -9.26 4.94
CA PHE A 105 -17.16 -8.44 5.77
C PHE A 105 -17.83 -7.14 6.26
N ASN A 106 -17.53 -6.76 7.50
CA ASN A 106 -17.89 -5.47 8.06
C ASN A 106 -16.97 -4.36 7.54
N VAL A 107 -15.70 -4.72 7.31
CA VAL A 107 -14.64 -3.81 6.90
C VAL A 107 -13.81 -4.44 5.79
N VAL A 108 -13.47 -3.64 4.78
CA VAL A 108 -12.49 -4.00 3.75
C VAL A 108 -11.41 -2.92 3.73
N VAL A 109 -10.16 -3.32 3.66
CA VAL A 109 -9.03 -2.40 3.53
C VAL A 109 -8.16 -2.82 2.35
N CYS A 110 -7.62 -1.83 1.64
CA CYS A 110 -6.71 -2.03 0.51
C CYS A 110 -5.64 -0.93 0.56
N THR A 111 -4.41 -1.30 0.90
CA THR A 111 -3.33 -0.32 1.13
C THR A 111 -2.18 -0.53 0.17
N GLN A 112 -1.92 0.45 -0.71
CA GLN A 112 -0.82 0.43 -1.67
C GLN A 112 -0.86 -0.80 -2.59
N VAL A 113 -2.04 -1.14 -3.09
CA VAL A 113 -2.27 -2.30 -3.97
C VAL A 113 -3.01 -1.90 -5.24
N ALA A 114 -4.08 -1.10 -5.12
CA ALA A 114 -4.96 -0.78 -6.24
C ALA A 114 -4.22 -0.08 -7.39
N GLU A 115 -3.19 0.72 -7.09
CA GLU A 115 -2.36 1.38 -8.10
C GLU A 115 -1.53 0.41 -8.98
N TYR A 116 -1.33 -0.82 -8.53
CA TYR A 116 -0.60 -1.86 -9.27
C TYR A 116 -1.50 -2.72 -10.15
N VAL A 117 -2.81 -2.71 -9.90
CA VAL A 117 -3.77 -3.57 -10.60
C VAL A 117 -4.29 -2.87 -11.85
N PRO A 118 -4.11 -3.44 -13.08
CA PRO A 118 -4.57 -2.79 -14.30
C PRO A 118 -6.07 -2.47 -14.31
N ASP A 119 -6.91 -3.38 -13.82
CA ASP A 119 -8.36 -3.19 -13.68
C ASP A 119 -8.73 -2.79 -12.25
N VAL A 120 -8.42 -1.55 -11.89
CA VAL A 120 -8.72 -1.01 -10.56
C VAL A 120 -10.22 -0.94 -10.29
N ASP A 121 -11.04 -0.72 -11.31
CA ASP A 121 -12.50 -0.64 -11.14
C ASP A 121 -13.06 -2.01 -10.73
N ARG A 122 -12.48 -3.09 -11.24
CA ARG A 122 -12.84 -4.45 -10.82
C ARG A 122 -12.47 -4.71 -9.36
N VAL A 123 -11.32 -4.20 -8.88
CA VAL A 123 -10.94 -4.28 -7.45
C VAL A 123 -11.99 -3.59 -6.58
N LEU A 124 -12.45 -2.39 -6.98
CA LEU A 124 -13.46 -1.65 -6.24
C LEU A 124 -14.82 -2.37 -6.24
N LEU A 125 -15.23 -2.96 -7.37
CA LEU A 125 -16.46 -3.75 -7.46
C LEU A 125 -16.41 -5.00 -6.59
N GLU A 126 -15.29 -5.71 -6.54
CA GLU A 126 -15.11 -6.87 -5.66
C GLU A 126 -15.13 -6.47 -4.18
N ALA A 127 -14.42 -5.39 -3.81
CA ALA A 127 -14.48 -4.83 -2.46
C ALA A 127 -15.91 -4.47 -2.05
N PHE A 128 -16.68 -3.84 -2.97
CA PHE A 128 -18.09 -3.53 -2.76
C PHE A 128 -18.94 -4.80 -2.57
N ARG A 129 -18.75 -5.81 -3.42
CA ARG A 129 -19.50 -7.06 -3.39
C ARG A 129 -19.36 -7.78 -2.05
N VAL A 130 -18.13 -7.92 -1.56
CA VAL A 130 -17.83 -8.67 -0.32
C VAL A 130 -18.16 -7.89 0.96
N LEU A 131 -18.26 -6.58 0.88
CA LEU A 131 -18.61 -5.72 2.01
C LEU A 131 -20.11 -5.83 2.31
N LYS A 132 -20.48 -5.97 3.58
CA LYS A 132 -21.89 -5.97 4.02
C LYS A 132 -22.55 -4.61 3.73
N PRO A 133 -23.88 -4.56 3.47
CA PRO A 133 -24.61 -3.30 3.52
C PRO A 133 -24.36 -2.57 4.85
N GLY A 134 -24.04 -1.29 4.81
CA GLY A 134 -23.60 -0.51 5.99
C GLY A 134 -22.15 -0.74 6.42
N GLY A 135 -21.41 -1.62 5.75
CA GLY A 135 -19.97 -1.82 5.97
C GLY A 135 -19.13 -0.68 5.39
N ARG A 136 -17.89 -0.57 5.84
CA ARG A 136 -16.95 0.51 5.46
C ARG A 136 -15.66 0.00 4.86
N THR A 137 -15.01 0.85 4.08
CA THR A 137 -13.73 0.53 3.44
C THR A 137 -12.74 1.68 3.54
N ILE A 138 -11.46 1.34 3.52
CA ILE A 138 -10.36 2.29 3.32
C ILE A 138 -9.52 1.81 2.13
N PHE A 139 -9.28 2.74 1.19
CA PHE A 139 -8.28 2.61 0.15
C PHE A 139 -7.16 3.61 0.37
N VAL A 140 -5.92 3.15 0.31
CA VAL A 140 -4.73 4.00 0.42
C VAL A 140 -3.89 3.84 -0.84
N ALA A 141 -3.55 4.95 -1.47
CA ALA A 141 -2.70 4.97 -2.66
C ALA A 141 -1.72 6.16 -2.64
N THR A 142 -0.71 6.10 -3.49
CA THR A 142 0.26 7.18 -3.70
C THR A 142 0.01 7.87 -5.03
N ASP A 143 0.08 9.20 -5.05
CA ASP A 143 0.27 9.97 -6.28
C ASP A 143 1.77 10.18 -6.47
N TRP A 144 2.35 9.51 -7.45
CA TRP A 144 3.79 9.51 -7.68
C TRP A 144 4.32 10.84 -8.25
N ASP A 145 3.45 11.71 -8.80
CA ASP A 145 3.83 13.07 -9.17
C ASP A 145 3.96 14.00 -7.93
N ALA A 146 3.40 13.60 -6.79
CA ALA A 146 3.45 14.38 -5.55
C ALA A 146 4.67 14.04 -4.66
N VAL A 147 5.63 13.28 -5.19
CA VAL A 147 6.90 13.02 -4.52
C VAL A 147 7.81 14.23 -4.69
N VAL A 148 8.23 14.81 -3.57
CA VAL A 148 9.23 15.87 -3.53
C VAL A 148 10.53 15.27 -2.99
N TRP A 149 11.57 15.24 -3.82
CA TRP A 149 12.87 14.71 -3.46
C TRP A 149 13.98 15.68 -3.89
N HIS A 150 14.70 16.19 -2.92
CA HIS A 150 15.81 17.10 -3.22
C HIS A 150 16.95 16.36 -3.91
N SER A 151 17.48 16.95 -4.96
CA SER A 151 18.64 16.46 -5.71
C SER A 151 19.44 17.67 -6.22
N GLU A 152 20.76 17.56 -6.19
CA GLU A 152 21.69 18.51 -6.80
C GLU A 152 21.69 18.42 -8.34
N ASN A 153 21.15 17.30 -8.88
CA ASN A 153 21.01 17.08 -10.31
C ASN A 153 19.54 16.79 -10.68
N PRO A 154 18.72 17.85 -10.91
CA PRO A 154 17.30 17.71 -11.21
C PRO A 154 17.03 16.91 -12.50
N GLU A 155 17.90 16.95 -13.50
CA GLU A 155 17.74 16.23 -14.77
C GLU A 155 17.90 14.72 -14.55
N ARG A 156 18.90 14.31 -13.77
CA ARG A 156 19.10 12.92 -13.37
C ARG A 156 17.92 12.42 -12.55
N MET A 157 17.48 13.19 -11.56
CA MET A 157 16.29 12.86 -10.75
C MET A 157 15.07 12.66 -11.64
N ALA A 158 14.79 13.59 -12.54
CA ALA A 158 13.66 13.50 -13.46
C ALA A 158 13.75 12.29 -14.39
N SER A 159 14.96 11.89 -14.84
CA SER A 159 15.17 10.71 -15.67
C SER A 159 14.85 9.41 -14.90
N VAL A 160 15.36 9.28 -13.67
CA VAL A 160 15.10 8.12 -12.80
C VAL A 160 13.61 8.02 -12.47
N MET A 161 12.97 9.12 -12.09
CA MET A 161 11.55 9.13 -11.73
C MET A 161 10.63 8.84 -12.92
N ARG A 162 10.95 9.28 -14.14
CA ARG A 162 10.23 8.88 -15.36
C ARG A 162 10.31 7.37 -15.62
N SER A 163 11.49 6.78 -15.44
CA SER A 163 11.63 5.32 -15.55
C SER A 163 10.81 4.59 -14.49
N TRP A 164 10.80 5.13 -13.28
CA TRP A 164 10.02 4.60 -12.16
C TRP A 164 8.51 4.60 -12.40
N GLU A 165 7.95 5.54 -13.17
CA GLU A 165 6.49 5.56 -13.45
C GLU A 165 5.92 4.23 -13.94
N ALA A 166 6.72 3.44 -14.65
CA ALA A 166 6.29 2.13 -15.18
C ALA A 166 6.17 1.02 -14.12
N HIS A 167 6.50 1.28 -12.85
CA HIS A 167 6.42 0.28 -11.79
C HIS A 167 4.98 -0.07 -11.38
N CYS A 168 4.02 0.80 -11.63
CA CYS A 168 2.61 0.56 -11.34
C CYS A 168 1.70 0.94 -12.52
N ALA A 169 0.50 0.39 -12.53
CA ALA A 169 -0.46 0.61 -13.61
C ALA A 169 -1.11 2.01 -13.56
N HIS A 170 -1.26 2.55 -12.34
CA HIS A 170 -1.98 3.81 -12.10
C HIS A 170 -1.15 4.74 -11.18
N PRO A 171 -0.07 5.37 -11.70
CA PRO A 171 0.82 6.20 -10.86
C PRO A 171 0.15 7.45 -10.28
N ARG A 172 -1.04 7.80 -10.76
CA ARG A 172 -1.82 8.98 -10.35
C ARG A 172 -3.22 8.58 -9.84
N LEU A 173 -3.38 7.35 -9.33
CA LEU A 173 -4.67 6.80 -8.91
C LEU A 173 -5.45 7.71 -7.95
N PRO A 174 -4.86 8.37 -6.94
CA PRO A 174 -5.59 9.22 -6.00
C PRO A 174 -6.47 10.27 -6.68
N ARG A 175 -6.05 10.81 -7.84
CA ARG A 175 -6.78 11.88 -8.55
C ARG A 175 -8.16 11.44 -9.06
N SER A 176 -8.36 10.14 -9.28
CA SER A 176 -9.62 9.56 -9.77
C SER A 176 -10.33 8.67 -8.75
N MET A 177 -9.73 8.43 -7.57
CA MET A 177 -10.25 7.45 -6.61
C MET A 177 -11.68 7.78 -6.14
N ALA A 178 -11.97 9.05 -5.86
CA ALA A 178 -13.30 9.47 -5.40
C ALA A 178 -14.40 9.15 -6.43
N SER A 179 -14.17 9.48 -7.70
CA SER A 179 -15.14 9.18 -8.79
C SER A 179 -15.27 7.67 -9.04
N ARG A 180 -14.18 6.92 -8.96
CA ARG A 180 -14.18 5.45 -9.13
C ARG A 180 -14.93 4.75 -7.99
N LEU A 181 -14.74 5.17 -6.74
CA LEU A 181 -15.50 4.67 -5.60
C LEU A 181 -16.99 4.90 -5.77
N ALA A 182 -17.39 6.11 -6.18
CA ALA A 182 -18.79 6.43 -6.49
C ALA A 182 -19.33 5.55 -7.64
N GLY A 183 -18.54 5.35 -8.70
CA GLY A 183 -18.86 4.47 -9.83
C GLY A 183 -19.07 3.01 -9.43
N ALA A 184 -18.33 2.52 -8.42
CA ALA A 184 -18.50 1.19 -7.84
C ALA A 184 -19.69 1.07 -6.86
N GLY A 185 -20.39 2.17 -6.57
CA GLY A 185 -21.57 2.20 -5.70
C GLY A 185 -21.31 2.60 -4.25
N PHE A 186 -20.08 2.96 -3.89
CA PHE A 186 -19.74 3.44 -2.57
C PHE A 186 -20.23 4.87 -2.33
N HIS A 187 -20.56 5.17 -1.07
CA HIS A 187 -20.63 6.54 -0.58
C HIS A 187 -19.25 6.94 -0.05
N LEU A 188 -18.71 8.07 -0.53
CA LEU A 188 -17.45 8.61 -0.03
C LEU A 188 -17.68 9.33 1.30
N ASP A 189 -17.14 8.80 2.39
CA ASP A 189 -17.28 9.36 3.75
C ASP A 189 -16.22 10.44 4.03
N GLY A 190 -15.13 10.45 3.27
CA GLY A 190 -14.09 11.45 3.37
C GLY A 190 -12.76 11.00 2.80
N ALA A 191 -11.87 11.96 2.65
CA ALA A 191 -10.48 11.71 2.27
C ALA A 191 -9.54 12.48 3.19
N SER A 192 -8.34 11.94 3.39
CA SER A 192 -7.28 12.56 4.17
C SER A 192 -5.90 12.22 3.59
N VAL A 193 -4.90 12.92 4.10
CA VAL A 193 -3.51 12.71 3.71
C VAL A 193 -2.70 12.30 4.93
N PHE A 194 -1.86 11.29 4.78
CA PHE A 194 -0.81 10.96 5.72
C PHE A 194 0.53 11.33 5.09
N PRO A 195 1.21 12.38 5.57
CA PRO A 195 2.49 12.82 5.03
C PRO A 195 3.62 11.92 5.56
N ILE A 196 4.57 11.62 4.68
CA ILE A 196 5.87 11.04 5.04
C ILE A 196 6.91 12.11 4.74
N LEU A 197 7.74 12.43 5.71
CA LEU A 197 8.82 13.42 5.60
C LEU A 197 10.10 12.82 6.17
N ASN A 198 11.14 12.72 5.33
CA ASN A 198 12.46 12.30 5.78
C ASN A 198 13.48 13.41 5.53
N LEU A 199 14.17 13.81 6.56
CA LEU A 199 15.28 14.77 6.53
C LEU A 199 16.65 14.07 6.64
N ARG A 200 16.64 12.74 6.58
CA ARG A 200 17.82 11.86 6.54
C ARG A 200 17.54 10.66 5.67
N CYS A 201 18.59 10.09 5.10
CA CYS A 201 18.56 8.83 4.36
C CYS A 201 19.23 7.75 5.23
N ASP A 202 18.49 7.20 6.17
CA ASP A 202 18.97 6.19 7.12
C ASP A 202 18.08 4.94 7.15
N ASP A 203 18.46 3.93 7.93
CA ASP A 203 17.79 2.63 7.94
C ASP A 203 16.36 2.68 8.50
N ASP A 204 15.96 3.74 9.19
CA ASP A 204 14.59 3.95 9.69
C ASP A 204 13.76 4.87 8.78
N SER A 205 14.34 5.40 7.69
CA SER A 205 13.60 6.25 6.76
C SER A 205 12.94 5.42 5.65
N TYR A 206 11.67 5.72 5.36
CA TYR A 206 10.93 5.15 4.22
C TYR A 206 11.66 5.41 2.89
N SER A 207 12.21 6.61 2.74
CA SER A 207 12.84 7.06 1.49
C SER A 207 14.08 6.26 1.11
N LYS A 208 14.86 5.75 2.07
CA LYS A 208 16.02 4.88 1.79
C LYS A 208 15.58 3.57 1.13
N GLY A 209 14.63 2.87 1.73
CA GLY A 209 14.11 1.63 1.16
C GLY A 209 13.40 1.85 -0.18
N LEU A 210 12.75 3.00 -0.37
CA LEU A 210 12.19 3.42 -1.64
C LEU A 210 13.28 3.63 -2.69
N ALA A 211 14.38 4.34 -2.36
CA ALA A 211 15.50 4.57 -3.26
C ALA A 211 16.12 3.26 -3.76
N GLU A 212 16.36 2.31 -2.86
CA GLU A 212 16.83 0.96 -3.20
C GLU A 212 15.87 0.24 -4.15
N GLY A 213 14.54 0.39 -3.91
CA GLY A 213 13.50 -0.17 -4.76
C GLY A 213 13.49 0.42 -6.17
N ILE A 214 13.58 1.73 -6.27
CA ILE A 214 13.67 2.46 -7.53
C ILE A 214 14.93 2.07 -8.28
N GLN A 215 16.09 2.04 -7.60
CA GLN A 215 17.36 1.66 -8.20
C GLN A 215 17.29 0.27 -8.85
N ASN A 216 16.78 -0.72 -8.13
CA ASN A 216 16.65 -2.09 -8.63
C ASN A 216 15.70 -2.19 -9.83
N PHE A 217 14.54 -1.52 -9.74
CA PHE A 217 13.57 -1.51 -10.83
C PHE A 217 14.10 -0.82 -12.08
N VAL A 218 14.63 0.40 -11.95
CA VAL A 218 15.16 1.19 -13.08
C VAL A 218 16.36 0.48 -13.72
N ARG A 219 17.21 -0.16 -12.92
CA ARG A 219 18.33 -0.97 -13.44
C ARG A 219 17.86 -2.12 -14.33
N SER A 220 16.76 -2.77 -13.99
CA SER A 220 16.21 -3.86 -14.81
C SER A 220 15.64 -3.39 -16.17
N ARG A 221 15.32 -2.09 -16.29
CA ARG A 221 14.77 -1.49 -17.50
C ARG A 221 15.83 -1.07 -18.53
N ASN A 222 17.04 -0.77 -18.06
CA ASN A 222 18.16 -0.30 -18.88
C ASN A 222 17.88 1.01 -19.64
N ASP A 223 16.96 1.84 -19.18
CA ASP A 223 16.61 3.15 -19.78
C ASP A 223 17.34 4.33 -19.10
N VAL A 224 18.03 4.08 -18.00
CA VAL A 224 18.99 4.97 -17.34
C VAL A 224 20.31 4.23 -17.19
N SER A 225 21.44 4.89 -17.46
CA SER A 225 22.75 4.23 -17.35
C SER A 225 23.06 3.82 -15.89
N ALA A 226 23.77 2.71 -15.73
CA ALA A 226 24.16 2.21 -14.41
C ALA A 226 24.92 3.26 -13.60
N GLU A 227 25.83 4.01 -14.26
CA GLU A 227 26.62 5.08 -13.64
C GLU A 227 25.73 6.21 -13.11
N GLN A 228 24.77 6.69 -13.92
CA GLN A 228 23.82 7.73 -13.51
C GLN A 228 22.94 7.26 -12.34
N LEU A 229 22.53 5.98 -12.34
CA LEU A 229 21.68 5.40 -11.31
C LEU A 229 22.44 5.21 -10.00
N ASP A 230 23.71 4.78 -10.06
CA ASP A 230 24.57 4.61 -8.89
C ASP A 230 24.94 5.97 -8.28
N GLU A 231 25.17 6.99 -9.12
CA GLU A 231 25.42 8.34 -8.65
C GLU A 231 24.17 8.98 -8.02
N TRP A 232 22.99 8.75 -8.60
CA TRP A 232 21.71 9.16 -8.02
C TRP A 232 21.51 8.59 -6.61
N HIS A 233 21.85 7.32 -6.40
CA HIS A 233 21.69 6.68 -5.11
C HIS A 233 22.73 7.19 -4.07
N ARG A 234 24.00 7.33 -4.49
CA ARG A 234 25.07 7.85 -3.62
C ARG A 234 24.88 9.31 -3.22
N GLU A 235 24.21 10.09 -4.05
CA GLU A 235 23.87 11.48 -3.73
C GLU A 235 23.08 11.61 -2.44
N PHE A 236 22.17 10.69 -2.15
CA PHE A 236 21.34 10.76 -0.94
C PHE A 236 22.13 10.59 0.35
N GLU A 237 23.17 9.77 0.34
CA GLU A 237 24.08 9.64 1.49
C GLU A 237 24.82 10.96 1.72
N ARG A 238 25.39 11.56 0.67
CA ARG A 238 26.07 12.86 0.77
C ARG A 238 25.16 13.98 1.27
N LEU A 239 23.95 14.07 0.72
CA LEU A 239 22.95 15.06 1.16
C LEU A 239 22.55 14.83 2.64
N SER A 240 22.45 13.58 3.07
CA SER A 240 22.14 13.22 4.44
C SER A 240 23.26 13.61 5.40
N GLU A 241 24.53 13.35 5.04
CA GLU A 241 25.73 13.75 5.79
C GLU A 241 25.87 15.27 5.87
N ALA A 242 25.55 15.98 4.78
CA ALA A 242 25.57 17.44 4.71
C ALA A 242 24.38 18.10 5.44
N GLY A 243 23.37 17.33 5.87
CA GLY A 243 22.17 17.86 6.52
C GLY A 243 21.20 18.60 5.56
N THR A 244 21.31 18.34 4.26
CA THR A 244 20.48 18.94 3.21
C THR A 244 19.54 17.95 2.54
N TYR A 245 19.49 16.70 2.99
CA TYR A 245 18.56 15.72 2.49
C TYR A 245 17.12 16.10 2.77
N PHE A 246 16.27 15.97 1.76
CA PHE A 246 14.85 16.22 1.88
C PHE A 246 14.06 15.25 0.98
N PHE A 247 13.15 14.51 1.59
CA PHE A 247 12.17 13.69 0.91
C PHE A 247 10.79 13.90 1.54
N SER A 248 9.77 14.08 0.71
CA SER A 248 8.38 14.09 1.15
C SER A 248 7.48 13.39 0.14
N THR A 249 6.53 12.63 0.64
CA THR A 249 5.45 12.05 -0.15
C THR A 249 4.18 11.95 0.69
N ASN A 250 3.04 11.82 0.02
CA ASN A 250 1.75 11.69 0.66
C ASN A 250 1.12 10.32 0.40
N ARG A 251 0.52 9.75 1.45
CA ARG A 251 -0.44 8.66 1.33
C ARG A 251 -1.83 9.24 1.34
N TYR A 252 -2.57 9.03 0.27
CA TYR A 252 -3.94 9.49 0.13
C TYR A 252 -4.88 8.39 0.63
N ILE A 253 -5.65 8.69 1.67
CA ILE A 253 -6.52 7.76 2.37
C ILE A 253 -7.96 8.14 2.03
N PHE A 254 -8.69 7.22 1.39
CA PHE A 254 -10.09 7.37 1.03
C PHE A 254 -10.93 6.46 1.91
N ARG A 255 -11.87 7.04 2.66
CA ARG A 255 -12.86 6.33 3.46
C ARG A 255 -14.19 6.33 2.72
N ALA A 256 -14.77 5.16 2.60
CA ALA A 256 -16.07 5.02 1.94
C ALA A 256 -16.90 3.93 2.61
N SER A 257 -18.20 3.96 2.39
CA SER A 257 -19.13 2.97 2.92
C SER A 257 -20.03 2.40 1.84
N ARG A 258 -20.42 1.14 2.00
CA ARG A 258 -21.50 0.54 1.23
C ARG A 258 -22.83 1.01 1.84
N PRO A 259 -23.72 1.67 1.08
CA PRO A 259 -25.02 2.08 1.59
C PRO A 259 -25.77 0.93 2.26
N ALA A 260 -26.43 1.21 3.38
CA ALA A 260 -27.31 0.24 4.02
C ALA A 260 -28.44 -0.19 3.07
N ALA A 261 -28.88 -1.43 3.18
CA ALA A 261 -30.06 -1.86 2.45
C ALA A 261 -31.24 -0.94 2.83
N ARG A 262 -31.94 -0.39 1.83
CA ARG A 262 -33.17 0.36 2.12
C ARG A 262 -34.16 -0.62 2.76
N THR A 263 -34.49 -0.40 4.02
CA THR A 263 -35.68 -1.01 4.62
C THR A 263 -36.91 -0.57 3.80
N ARG A 264 -37.52 -1.52 3.12
CA ARG A 264 -38.80 -1.31 2.45
C ARG A 264 -39.92 -1.27 3.48
#